data_97d72c481c91625426059da05b6ba876
#
_entry.id   97d72c481c91625426059da05b6ba876
#
_cell.length_a   1.000
_cell.length_b   1.000
_cell.length_c   1.000
_cell.angle_alpha   90.00
_cell.angle_beta   90.00
_cell.angle_gamma   90.00
#
_symmetry.space_group_name_H-M   'P 1'
#
loop_
_entity.id
_entity.type
_entity.pdbx_description
1 polymer ?
#
loop_
_entity_poly.entity_id
_entity_poly.type
_entity_poly.pdbx_seq_one_letter_code
_entity_poly.pdbx_strand_id
1 'polypeptide(L)'
;QEEINKSNFIEKFHLTEKKTIKELVKNEIPLYSNSGYLRVVRPKSKQKINSSENLGWHRETFYSKRKFIKSATNIWLPILNTRKENMLQYIPNSHKIPDKKIIRRRVRVKDYKIKKNSAEHKLGYVYAPKKIKKGVNLNKKTKFVLKSNQYVAFSAMLIHGNGENNTNKIRFAYNFGLLAKNKLKNQSRRLDSRNHEYIEF
;
A
#
# COMPACT_ATOMS: atom_id res chain seq x y z
N GLN A 1 3.78 12.13 -8.71
CA GLN A 1 3.50 10.73 -8.96
C GLN A 1 3.86 10.32 -10.40
N GLU A 2 3.41 11.05 -11.41
CA GLU A 2 3.70 10.77 -12.82
C GLU A 2 5.20 10.83 -13.12
N GLU A 3 5.91 11.82 -12.62
CA GLU A 3 7.37 11.94 -12.77
C GLU A 3 8.12 10.76 -12.14
N ILE A 4 7.69 10.31 -10.95
CA ILE A 4 8.28 9.13 -10.32
C ILE A 4 8.03 7.89 -11.18
N ASN A 5 6.83 7.74 -11.73
CA ASN A 5 6.51 6.60 -12.58
C ASN A 5 7.32 6.65 -13.91
N LYS A 6 7.59 7.84 -14.45
CA LYS A 6 8.42 8.05 -15.65
C LYS A 6 9.93 7.86 -15.38
N SER A 7 10.37 7.95 -14.15
CA SER A 7 11.79 7.88 -13.77
C SER A 7 12.40 6.48 -13.75
N ASN A 8 11.66 5.46 -14.20
CA ASN A 8 12.06 4.05 -14.14
C ASN A 8 12.49 3.61 -12.71
N PHE A 9 11.88 4.25 -11.70
CA PHE A 9 12.26 4.04 -10.30
C PHE A 9 12.16 2.57 -9.88
N ILE A 10 11.09 1.86 -10.29
CA ILE A 10 10.88 0.47 -9.91
C ILE A 10 11.90 -0.43 -10.61
N GLU A 11 12.25 -0.14 -11.87
CA GLU A 11 13.30 -0.85 -12.61
C GLU A 11 14.67 -0.67 -11.96
N LYS A 12 15.03 0.56 -11.61
CA LYS A 12 16.28 0.84 -10.89
C LYS A 12 16.33 0.13 -9.53
N PHE A 13 15.23 0.12 -8.81
CA PHE A 13 15.10 -0.64 -7.57
C PHE A 13 15.30 -2.14 -7.80
N HIS A 14 14.71 -2.71 -8.86
CA HIS A 14 14.93 -4.11 -9.24
C HIS A 14 16.41 -4.42 -9.46
N LEU A 15 17.09 -3.60 -10.23
CA LEU A 15 18.52 -3.80 -10.53
C LEU A 15 19.39 -3.73 -9.27
N THR A 16 19.09 -2.78 -8.38
CA THR A 16 19.84 -2.61 -7.11
C THR A 16 19.58 -3.75 -6.14
N GLU A 17 18.33 -4.21 -6.02
CA GLU A 17 17.88 -5.18 -5.01
C GLU A 17 17.73 -6.61 -5.57
N LYS A 18 18.33 -6.90 -6.71
CA LYS A 18 18.15 -8.15 -7.49
C LYS A 18 18.23 -9.43 -6.65
N LYS A 19 19.19 -9.50 -5.73
CA LYS A 19 19.39 -10.68 -4.84
C LYS A 19 18.20 -10.82 -3.88
N THR A 20 17.87 -9.76 -3.14
CA THR A 20 16.75 -9.75 -2.18
C THR A 20 15.43 -10.05 -2.87
N ILE A 21 15.22 -9.51 -4.07
CA ILE A 21 14.00 -9.75 -4.83
C ILE A 21 13.88 -11.20 -5.26
N LYS A 22 14.97 -11.82 -5.73
CA LYS A 22 14.98 -13.25 -6.05
C LYS A 22 14.57 -14.11 -4.85
N GLU A 23 15.08 -13.80 -3.68
CA GLU A 23 14.71 -14.50 -2.44
C GLU A 23 13.22 -14.31 -2.12
N LEU A 24 12.70 -13.09 -2.21
CA LEU A 24 11.28 -12.78 -1.96
C LEU A 24 10.34 -13.53 -2.90
N VAL A 25 10.70 -13.70 -4.16
CA VAL A 25 9.90 -14.45 -5.14
C VAL A 25 10.31 -15.93 -5.27
N LYS A 26 11.19 -16.43 -4.40
CA LYS A 26 11.67 -17.82 -4.37
C LYS A 26 12.29 -18.25 -5.70
N ASN A 27 13.20 -17.45 -6.23
CA ASN A 27 13.88 -17.61 -7.51
C ASN A 27 12.97 -17.65 -8.76
N GLU A 28 11.71 -17.30 -8.61
CA GLU A 28 10.80 -17.12 -9.74
C GLU A 28 11.04 -15.78 -10.45
N ILE A 29 10.40 -15.59 -11.61
CA ILE A 29 10.42 -14.32 -12.31
C ILE A 29 9.62 -13.29 -11.53
N PRO A 30 10.22 -12.14 -11.13
CA PRO A 30 9.51 -11.09 -10.43
C PRO A 30 8.65 -10.27 -11.39
N LEU A 31 7.43 -9.97 -10.97
CA LEU A 31 6.54 -9.03 -11.62
C LEU A 31 6.27 -7.87 -10.66
N TYR A 32 6.22 -6.67 -11.19
CA TYR A 32 5.98 -5.44 -10.42
C TYR A 32 4.69 -4.76 -10.85
N SER A 33 3.95 -4.19 -9.90
CA SER A 33 2.88 -3.29 -10.32
C SER A 33 3.46 -2.11 -11.09
N ASN A 34 2.98 -1.85 -12.30
CA ASN A 34 3.42 -0.73 -13.15
C ASN A 34 3.07 0.64 -12.55
N SER A 35 2.26 0.66 -11.51
CA SER A 35 1.89 1.86 -10.76
C SER A 35 2.31 1.73 -9.31
N GLY A 36 3.33 2.46 -8.92
CA GLY A 36 3.60 2.71 -7.52
C GLY A 36 2.78 3.90 -7.00
N TYR A 37 2.70 4.04 -5.70
CA TYR A 37 1.94 5.10 -5.06
C TYR A 37 2.82 5.93 -4.14
N LEU A 38 2.92 7.23 -4.45
CA LEU A 38 3.50 8.18 -3.51
C LEU A 38 2.53 8.43 -2.36
N ARG A 39 2.95 8.10 -1.16
CA ARG A 39 2.17 8.28 0.06
C ARG A 39 2.63 9.52 0.80
N VAL A 40 1.78 10.51 0.81
CA VAL A 40 2.01 11.80 1.48
C VAL A 40 1.16 11.85 2.73
N VAL A 41 1.78 12.07 3.89
CA VAL A 41 1.06 12.20 5.18
C VAL A 41 1.48 13.49 5.86
N ARG A 42 0.55 14.45 5.89
CA ARG A 42 0.76 15.74 6.56
C ARG A 42 0.81 15.58 8.08
N PRO A 43 1.42 16.52 8.79
CA PRO A 43 1.31 16.62 10.24
C PRO A 43 -0.15 16.57 10.70
N LYS A 44 -0.41 15.90 11.82
CA LYS A 44 -1.78 15.75 12.36
C LYS A 44 -2.49 17.10 12.53
N SER A 45 -1.77 18.12 12.95
CA SER A 45 -2.28 19.49 13.09
C SER A 45 -2.72 20.14 11.78
N LYS A 46 -2.21 19.64 10.63
CA LYS A 46 -2.52 20.14 9.28
C LYS A 46 -3.41 19.19 8.46
N GLN A 47 -3.82 18.06 9.04
CA GLN A 47 -4.71 17.12 8.37
C GLN A 47 -6.14 17.66 8.42
N LYS A 48 -6.79 17.69 7.27
CA LYS A 48 -8.24 17.92 7.24
C LYS A 48 -8.94 16.70 7.82
N ILE A 49 -9.95 16.93 8.65
CA ILE A 49 -10.85 15.87 9.13
C ILE A 49 -11.38 15.13 7.90
N ASN A 50 -11.24 13.80 7.87
CA ASN A 50 -11.62 12.95 6.74
C ASN A 50 -10.77 13.10 5.48
N SER A 51 -9.50 13.49 5.58
CA SER A 51 -8.62 13.50 4.41
C SER A 51 -8.34 12.07 3.92
N SER A 52 -8.27 11.89 2.59
CA SER A 52 -7.86 10.63 1.94
C SER A 52 -6.39 10.28 2.20
N GLU A 53 -5.64 11.19 2.79
CA GLU A 53 -4.21 11.02 3.11
C GLU A 53 -3.99 9.91 4.13
N ASN A 54 -4.96 9.67 4.98
CA ASN A 54 -4.90 8.63 6.00
C ASN A 54 -5.76 7.44 5.60
N LEU A 55 -5.22 6.59 4.71
CA LEU A 55 -5.82 5.28 4.48
C LEU A 55 -5.85 4.54 5.82
N GLY A 56 -7.04 4.33 6.35
CA GLY A 56 -7.24 3.56 7.57
C GLY A 56 -6.68 2.15 7.44
N TRP A 57 -6.83 1.35 8.48
CA TRP A 57 -6.38 -0.04 8.51
C TRP A 57 -6.96 -0.85 7.35
N HIS A 58 -6.08 -1.40 6.52
CA HIS A 58 -6.44 -2.14 5.32
C HIS A 58 -5.41 -3.21 4.97
N ARG A 59 -5.73 -4.01 3.96
CA ARG A 59 -4.84 -4.89 3.22
C ARG A 59 -5.24 -4.87 1.75
N GLU A 60 -4.37 -5.28 0.84
CA GLU A 60 -4.57 -5.08 -0.59
C GLU A 60 -5.77 -5.84 -1.14
N THR A 61 -6.12 -6.98 -0.58
CA THR A 61 -7.34 -7.72 -0.97
C THR A 61 -8.64 -6.95 -0.70
N PHE A 62 -8.59 -5.83 0.04
CA PHE A 62 -9.77 -4.97 0.21
C PHE A 62 -10.07 -4.15 -1.04
N TYR A 63 -9.07 -3.93 -1.89
CA TYR A 63 -9.14 -3.09 -3.08
C TYR A 63 -9.21 -3.89 -4.37
N SER A 64 -8.67 -5.12 -4.40
CA SER A 64 -8.68 -5.97 -5.58
C SER A 64 -9.36 -7.30 -5.32
N LYS A 65 -10.20 -7.72 -6.28
CA LYS A 65 -10.83 -9.05 -6.27
C LYS A 65 -9.95 -10.14 -6.90
N ARG A 66 -8.79 -9.77 -7.46
CA ARG A 66 -7.88 -10.72 -8.12
C ARG A 66 -7.29 -11.68 -7.08
N LYS A 67 -7.39 -12.99 -7.36
CA LYS A 67 -6.96 -14.04 -6.41
C LYS A 67 -5.45 -13.98 -6.13
N PHE A 68 -4.65 -13.65 -7.14
CA PHE A 68 -3.18 -13.57 -7.01
C PHE A 68 -2.70 -12.48 -6.05
N ILE A 69 -3.51 -11.45 -5.77
CA ILE A 69 -3.15 -10.40 -4.79
C ILE A 69 -2.84 -10.99 -3.41
N LYS A 70 -3.44 -12.13 -3.05
CA LYS A 70 -3.13 -12.81 -1.79
C LYS A 70 -1.68 -13.29 -1.69
N SER A 71 -1.04 -13.50 -2.83
CA SER A 71 0.35 -13.93 -2.93
C SER A 71 1.32 -12.79 -3.19
N ALA A 72 0.83 -11.57 -3.36
CA ALA A 72 1.67 -10.41 -3.61
C ALA A 72 2.36 -9.94 -2.32
N THR A 73 3.50 -9.31 -2.52
CA THR A 73 4.30 -8.62 -1.50
C THR A 73 4.21 -7.12 -1.76
N ASN A 74 3.94 -6.35 -0.73
CA ASN A 74 4.07 -4.90 -0.79
C ASN A 74 5.50 -4.51 -0.46
N ILE A 75 6.09 -3.68 -1.29
CA ILE A 75 7.33 -2.97 -1.01
C ILE A 75 6.99 -1.55 -0.59
N TRP A 76 7.42 -1.15 0.58
CA TRP A 76 7.19 0.19 1.11
C TRP A 76 8.52 0.85 1.44
N LEU A 77 8.82 1.96 0.75
CA LEU A 77 10.06 2.69 0.88
C LEU A 77 9.82 4.04 1.55
N PRO A 78 10.46 4.31 2.69
CA PRO A 78 10.53 5.66 3.24
C PRO A 78 11.37 6.54 2.32
N ILE A 79 10.84 7.71 1.93
CA ILE A 79 11.58 8.65 1.07
C ILE A 79 12.08 9.83 1.87
N LEU A 80 11.16 10.53 2.56
CA LEU A 80 11.50 11.77 3.24
C LEU A 80 10.70 11.92 4.53
N ASN A 81 11.38 12.44 5.56
CA ASN A 81 10.78 12.75 6.87
C ASN A 81 10.10 11.57 7.56
N THR A 82 10.48 10.34 7.24
CA THR A 82 9.99 9.14 7.93
C THR A 82 10.78 8.98 9.22
N ARG A 83 10.06 8.88 10.33
CA ARG A 83 10.59 8.73 11.70
C ARG A 83 9.76 7.73 12.48
N LYS A 84 10.26 7.28 13.63
CA LYS A 84 9.55 6.37 14.54
C LYS A 84 8.13 6.86 14.86
N GLU A 85 7.92 8.16 15.00
CA GLU A 85 6.65 8.78 15.36
C GLU A 85 5.58 8.63 14.27
N ASN A 86 5.98 8.66 12.99
CA ASN A 86 5.08 8.62 11.84
C ASN A 86 5.25 7.37 10.94
N MET A 87 5.91 6.34 11.46
CA MET A 87 6.18 5.10 10.74
C MET A 87 4.88 4.35 10.37
N LEU A 88 4.95 3.58 9.28
CA LEU A 88 3.90 2.64 8.92
C LEU A 88 3.63 1.66 10.05
N GLN A 89 2.37 1.38 10.32
CA GLN A 89 1.92 0.45 11.36
C GLN A 89 1.30 -0.80 10.74
N TYR A 90 1.34 -1.90 11.48
CA TYR A 90 0.73 -3.15 11.07
C TYR A 90 0.17 -3.93 12.26
N ILE A 91 -0.67 -4.92 11.97
CA ILE A 91 -1.19 -5.86 12.97
C ILE A 91 -0.46 -7.19 12.80
N PRO A 92 0.36 -7.62 13.77
CA PRO A 92 1.08 -8.88 13.70
C PRO A 92 0.16 -10.06 13.41
N ASN A 93 0.62 -10.99 12.58
CA ASN A 93 -0.11 -12.20 12.17
C ASN A 93 -1.46 -11.98 11.47
N SER A 94 -1.84 -10.75 11.15
CA SER A 94 -3.12 -10.46 10.50
C SER A 94 -3.22 -11.02 9.07
N HIS A 95 -2.10 -11.31 8.40
CA HIS A 95 -2.07 -11.99 7.10
C HIS A 95 -2.66 -13.41 7.15
N LYS A 96 -2.67 -14.05 8.32
CA LYS A 96 -3.27 -15.38 8.56
C LYS A 96 -4.80 -15.34 8.73
N ILE A 97 -5.38 -14.16 8.93
CA ILE A 97 -6.82 -14.01 9.14
C ILE A 97 -7.53 -14.07 7.77
N PRO A 98 -8.44 -15.05 7.53
CA PRO A 98 -9.20 -15.11 6.29
C PRO A 98 -10.08 -13.87 6.08
N ASP A 99 -10.24 -13.41 4.82
CA ASP A 99 -11.06 -12.23 4.49
C ASP A 99 -12.50 -12.35 4.99
N LYS A 100 -13.06 -13.55 4.98
CA LYS A 100 -14.43 -13.83 5.45
C LYS A 100 -14.64 -13.56 6.95
N LYS A 101 -13.58 -13.61 7.76
CA LYS A 101 -13.64 -13.29 9.19
C LYS A 101 -13.54 -11.79 9.49
N ILE A 102 -13.23 -10.96 8.50
CA ILE A 102 -13.05 -9.51 8.68
C ILE A 102 -14.29 -8.78 8.21
N ILE A 103 -15.05 -8.26 9.15
CA ILE A 103 -16.24 -7.45 8.87
C ILE A 103 -15.79 -6.01 8.60
N ARG A 104 -16.20 -5.48 7.44
CA ARG A 104 -15.83 -4.15 6.95
C ARG A 104 -17.08 -3.33 6.66
N ARG A 105 -17.06 -2.06 7.07
CA ARG A 105 -18.07 -1.09 6.67
C ARG A 105 -17.53 -0.20 5.56
N ARG A 106 -18.31 -0.01 4.49
CA ARG A 106 -18.02 1.00 3.47
C ARG A 106 -18.16 2.38 4.09
N VAL A 107 -17.15 3.22 3.96
CA VAL A 107 -17.28 4.65 4.27
C VAL A 107 -17.96 5.29 3.07
N ARG A 108 -18.98 6.06 3.27
CA ARG A 108 -19.74 6.70 2.18
C ARG A 108 -18.90 7.84 1.60
N VAL A 109 -18.95 8.01 0.26
CA VAL A 109 -18.20 9.07 -0.44
C VAL A 109 -18.54 10.47 0.11
N LYS A 110 -19.80 10.70 0.49
CA LYS A 110 -20.25 11.94 1.13
C LYS A 110 -19.50 12.27 2.43
N ASP A 111 -18.97 11.25 3.10
CA ASP A 111 -18.23 11.45 4.35
C ASP A 111 -16.83 12.05 4.09
N TYR A 112 -16.36 12.08 2.84
CA TYR A 112 -15.06 12.63 2.44
C TYR A 112 -15.13 14.06 1.90
N LYS A 113 -16.32 14.63 1.70
CA LYS A 113 -16.50 15.95 1.09
C LYS A 113 -15.65 16.18 -0.18
N ILE A 114 -15.48 15.13 -0.99
CA ILE A 114 -14.75 15.22 -2.26
C ILE A 114 -15.59 16.07 -3.23
N LYS A 115 -15.05 17.20 -3.65
CA LYS A 115 -15.71 18.05 -4.64
C LYS A 115 -15.63 17.42 -6.03
N LYS A 116 -16.72 17.44 -6.79
CA LYS A 116 -16.74 17.06 -8.21
C LYS A 116 -15.66 17.85 -8.95
N ASN A 117 -14.86 17.15 -9.77
CA ASN A 117 -13.74 17.72 -10.52
C ASN A 117 -12.51 18.16 -9.68
N SER A 118 -12.46 17.91 -8.39
CA SER A 118 -11.22 18.08 -7.62
C SER A 118 -10.15 17.10 -8.08
N ALA A 119 -8.88 17.35 -7.71
CA ALA A 119 -7.78 16.43 -7.99
C ALA A 119 -8.06 15.04 -7.43
N GLU A 120 -8.63 14.94 -6.24
CA GLU A 120 -9.03 13.69 -5.62
C GLU A 120 -10.10 12.95 -6.43
N HIS A 121 -11.07 13.66 -6.99
CA HIS A 121 -12.11 13.10 -7.84
C HIS A 121 -11.52 12.60 -9.18
N LYS A 122 -10.65 13.37 -9.81
CA LYS A 122 -9.98 13.01 -11.08
C LYS A 122 -9.04 11.81 -10.93
N LEU A 123 -8.37 11.67 -9.79
CA LEU A 123 -7.50 10.53 -9.48
C LEU A 123 -8.29 9.26 -9.15
N GLY A 124 -9.61 9.30 -9.25
CA GLY A 124 -10.46 8.15 -8.97
C GLY A 124 -10.42 7.71 -7.50
N TYR A 125 -10.10 8.61 -6.60
CA TYR A 125 -10.10 8.40 -5.15
C TYR A 125 -11.50 8.22 -4.58
N VAL A 126 -12.31 7.49 -5.25
CA VAL A 126 -13.40 6.79 -4.62
C VAL A 126 -12.89 5.45 -4.08
N TYR A 127 -11.68 5.40 -3.58
CA TYR A 127 -11.29 4.40 -2.60
C TYR A 127 -11.98 4.75 -1.30
N ALA A 128 -13.30 4.53 -1.25
CA ALA A 128 -13.99 4.54 0.02
C ALA A 128 -13.32 3.48 0.91
N PRO A 129 -12.42 3.85 1.82
CA PRO A 129 -11.72 2.87 2.62
C PRO A 129 -12.78 2.09 3.39
N LYS A 130 -12.74 0.78 3.25
CA LYS A 130 -13.60 -0.07 4.05
C LYS A 130 -12.99 -0.12 5.46
N LYS A 131 -13.60 0.58 6.41
CA LYS A 131 -13.17 0.50 7.81
C LYS A 131 -13.44 -0.89 8.37
N ILE A 132 -12.43 -1.48 9.00
CA ILE A 132 -12.56 -2.73 9.74
C ILE A 132 -13.44 -2.48 10.96
N LYS A 133 -14.46 -3.31 11.15
CA LYS A 133 -15.41 -3.24 12.28
C LYS A 133 -15.21 -4.38 13.27
N LYS A 134 -14.99 -5.62 12.77
CA LYS A 134 -14.80 -6.81 13.59
C LYS A 134 -13.80 -7.76 12.92
N GLY A 135 -13.32 -8.73 13.68
CA GLY A 135 -12.45 -9.81 13.18
C GLY A 135 -10.95 -9.49 13.24
N VAL A 136 -10.57 -8.30 13.70
CA VAL A 136 -9.18 -7.88 13.90
C VAL A 136 -9.07 -7.07 15.17
N ASN A 137 -8.13 -7.43 16.04
CA ASN A 137 -7.82 -6.63 17.22
C ASN A 137 -6.82 -5.50 16.85
N LEU A 138 -7.34 -4.31 16.60
CA LEU A 138 -6.53 -3.14 16.22
C LEU A 138 -5.66 -2.60 17.36
N ASN A 139 -5.91 -3.00 18.61
CA ASN A 139 -5.07 -2.60 19.75
C ASN A 139 -3.70 -3.30 19.72
N LYS A 140 -3.57 -4.44 19.02
CA LYS A 140 -2.30 -5.13 18.79
C LYS A 140 -1.42 -4.49 17.72
N LYS A 141 -1.70 -3.23 17.35
CA LYS A 141 -0.90 -2.50 16.36
C LYS A 141 0.52 -2.29 16.86
N THR A 142 1.47 -2.43 15.93
CA THR A 142 2.87 -2.11 16.14
C THR A 142 3.42 -1.35 14.94
N LYS A 143 4.59 -0.76 15.07
CA LYS A 143 5.27 -0.02 14.01
C LYS A 143 6.37 -0.87 13.40
N PHE A 144 6.61 -0.72 12.11
CA PHE A 144 7.87 -1.19 11.56
C PHE A 144 9.03 -0.39 12.16
N VAL A 145 10.15 -1.04 12.37
CA VAL A 145 11.38 -0.40 12.84
C VAL A 145 12.36 -0.45 11.69
N LEU A 146 12.73 0.71 11.16
CA LEU A 146 13.66 0.84 10.05
C LEU A 146 14.83 1.74 10.43
N LYS A 147 16.01 1.34 10.02
CA LYS A 147 17.19 2.20 9.98
C LYS A 147 17.17 3.05 8.69
N SER A 148 18.07 4.01 8.58
CA SER A 148 18.28 4.73 7.32
C SER A 148 18.56 3.76 6.16
N ASN A 149 18.08 4.09 4.98
CA ASN A 149 18.26 3.29 3.74
C ASN A 149 17.66 1.87 3.78
N GLN A 150 16.70 1.61 4.67
CA GLN A 150 15.95 0.37 4.68
C GLN A 150 14.54 0.56 4.15
N TYR A 151 13.98 -0.49 3.60
CA TYR A 151 12.58 -0.58 3.20
C TYR A 151 11.90 -1.79 3.86
N VAL A 152 10.60 -1.88 3.73
CA VAL A 152 9.82 -3.01 4.23
C VAL A 152 9.23 -3.77 3.08
N ALA A 153 9.42 -5.09 3.08
CA ALA A 153 8.67 -6.04 2.27
C ALA A 153 7.70 -6.82 3.16
N PHE A 154 6.41 -6.79 2.85
CA PHE A 154 5.40 -7.49 3.63
C PHE A 154 4.26 -8.02 2.77
N SER A 155 3.61 -9.08 3.23
CA SER A 155 2.49 -9.71 2.53
C SER A 155 1.37 -8.71 2.26
N ALA A 156 0.83 -8.70 1.05
CA ALA A 156 -0.35 -7.93 0.68
C ALA A 156 -1.59 -8.29 1.53
N MET A 157 -1.55 -9.42 2.25
CA MET A 157 -2.57 -9.85 3.21
C MET A 157 -2.37 -9.24 4.60
N LEU A 158 -1.22 -8.63 4.91
CA LEU A 158 -0.97 -8.01 6.20
C LEU A 158 -1.84 -6.77 6.37
N ILE A 159 -2.55 -6.67 7.48
CA ILE A 159 -3.29 -5.46 7.81
C ILE A 159 -2.31 -4.41 8.30
N HIS A 160 -2.29 -3.31 7.58
CA HIS A 160 -1.41 -2.19 7.83
C HIS A 160 -2.15 -0.86 7.66
N GLY A 161 -1.54 0.21 8.10
CA GLY A 161 -2.11 1.53 7.98
C GLY A 161 -1.08 2.61 8.30
N ASN A 162 -1.36 3.83 7.90
CA ASN A 162 -0.53 4.96 8.28
C ASN A 162 -0.65 5.20 9.78
N GLY A 163 0.48 5.32 10.46
CA GLY A 163 0.53 5.93 11.78
C GLY A 163 0.18 7.42 11.69
N GLU A 164 -0.30 7.98 12.78
CA GLU A 164 -0.46 9.43 12.90
C GLU A 164 0.90 10.10 12.70
N ASN A 165 0.92 11.18 11.95
CA ASN A 165 2.13 11.99 11.79
C ASN A 165 2.14 13.09 12.87
N ASN A 166 2.71 12.78 14.00
CA ASN A 166 2.85 13.69 15.13
C ASN A 166 4.09 14.60 15.01
N THR A 167 4.77 14.60 13.87
CA THR A 167 5.86 15.54 13.58
C THR A 167 5.35 16.81 12.93
N ASN A 168 6.19 17.83 12.80
CA ASN A 168 5.88 19.08 12.11
C ASN A 168 6.18 19.03 10.58
N LYS A 169 6.68 17.90 10.06
CA LYS A 169 7.10 17.74 8.66
C LYS A 169 6.18 16.78 7.92
N ILE A 170 5.98 17.02 6.61
CA ILE A 170 5.25 16.10 5.75
C ILE A 170 6.11 14.85 5.54
N ARG A 171 5.53 13.66 5.77
CA ARG A 171 6.17 12.38 5.46
C ARG A 171 5.86 11.97 4.03
N PHE A 172 6.89 11.51 3.33
CA PHE A 172 6.77 10.89 2.00
C PHE A 172 7.27 9.46 2.06
N ALA A 173 6.52 8.58 1.44
CA ALA A 173 6.90 7.19 1.21
C ALA A 173 6.37 6.74 -0.15
N TYR A 174 6.98 5.72 -0.73
CA TYR A 174 6.54 5.13 -1.99
C TYR A 174 6.23 3.66 -1.78
N ASN A 175 5.18 3.16 -2.39
CA ASN A 175 4.86 1.74 -2.32
C ASN A 175 4.41 1.18 -3.66
N PHE A 176 4.78 -0.06 -3.91
CA PHE A 176 4.39 -0.83 -5.09
C PHE A 176 4.27 -2.32 -4.73
N GLY A 177 3.64 -3.07 -5.62
CA GLY A 177 3.46 -4.51 -5.47
C GLY A 177 4.54 -5.31 -6.18
N LEU A 178 4.98 -6.41 -5.57
CA LEU A 178 5.85 -7.45 -6.12
C LEU A 178 5.08 -8.77 -6.13
N LEU A 179 5.20 -9.54 -7.21
CA LEU A 179 4.54 -10.83 -7.37
C LEU A 179 5.46 -11.82 -8.10
N ALA A 180 5.53 -13.06 -7.67
CA ALA A 180 6.15 -14.12 -8.45
C ALA A 180 5.25 -14.52 -9.64
N LYS A 181 5.80 -14.61 -10.87
CA LYS A 181 5.05 -14.85 -12.10
C LYS A 181 4.17 -16.11 -12.05
N ASN A 182 4.65 -17.18 -11.43
CA ASN A 182 3.91 -18.42 -11.26
C ASN A 182 2.60 -18.26 -10.42
N LYS A 183 2.45 -17.20 -9.65
CA LYS A 183 1.24 -16.91 -8.86
C LYS A 183 0.09 -16.35 -9.69
N LEU A 184 0.35 -15.91 -10.91
CA LEU A 184 -0.72 -15.48 -11.82
C LEU A 184 -1.63 -16.65 -12.24
N LYS A 185 -1.12 -17.86 -12.40
CA LYS A 185 -1.91 -19.06 -12.76
C LYS A 185 -2.88 -18.80 -13.94
N ASN A 186 -2.39 -18.33 -15.04
CA ASN A 186 -3.18 -17.99 -16.23
C ASN A 186 -4.20 -16.84 -16.05
N GLN A 187 -4.13 -16.11 -14.96
CA GLN A 187 -4.95 -14.90 -14.77
C GLN A 187 -4.34 -13.72 -15.53
N SER A 188 -5.20 -12.80 -15.99
CA SER A 188 -4.74 -11.53 -16.53
C SER A 188 -3.88 -10.77 -15.52
N ARG A 189 -2.77 -10.18 -15.99
CA ARG A 189 -1.89 -9.31 -15.19
C ARG A 189 -2.57 -8.03 -14.70
N ARG A 190 -3.72 -7.68 -15.28
CA ARG A 190 -4.49 -6.48 -14.98
C ARG A 190 -5.03 -6.48 -13.56
N LEU A 191 -4.75 -5.40 -12.83
CA LEU A 191 -5.23 -5.20 -11.46
C LEU A 191 -6.62 -4.58 -11.42
N ASP A 192 -6.86 -3.59 -12.28
CA ASP A 192 -8.12 -2.84 -12.35
C ASP A 192 -8.40 -2.31 -13.76
N SER A 193 -9.49 -1.55 -13.92
CA SER A 193 -9.90 -0.94 -15.19
C SER A 193 -9.01 0.22 -15.66
N ARG A 194 -8.06 0.68 -14.85
CA ARG A 194 -7.18 1.83 -15.12
C ARG A 194 -5.84 1.43 -15.72
N ASN A 195 -5.74 0.24 -16.31
CA ASN A 195 -4.50 -0.33 -16.83
C ASN A 195 -3.38 -0.51 -15.78
N HIS A 196 -3.75 -0.57 -14.50
CA HIS A 196 -2.81 -1.03 -13.50
C HIS A 196 -2.62 -2.52 -13.67
N GLU A 197 -1.39 -2.95 -13.88
CA GLU A 197 -1.04 -4.35 -14.10
C GLU A 197 0.31 -4.68 -13.48
N TYR A 198 0.61 -5.97 -13.42
CA TYR A 198 1.94 -6.46 -13.09
C TYR A 198 2.76 -6.63 -14.37
N ILE A 199 3.94 -6.03 -14.39
CA ILE A 199 4.88 -6.07 -15.52
C ILE A 199 6.18 -6.74 -15.11
N GLU A 200 6.90 -7.24 -16.09
CA GLU A 200 8.27 -7.78 -15.97
C GLU A 200 9.26 -6.73 -16.47
N PHE A 201 10.43 -6.62 -15.86
CA PHE A 201 11.56 -5.81 -16.30
C PHE A 201 12.71 -6.71 -16.77
#